data_39d7ebb1a7bcf0532a1263bd23fe37b9
#
_entry.id   39d7ebb1a7bcf0532a1263bd23fe37b9
#
_cell.length_a   1.000
_cell.length_b   1.000
_cell.length_c   1.000
_cell.angle_alpha   90.00
_cell.angle_beta   90.00
_cell.angle_gamma   90.00
#
_symmetry.space_group_name_H-M   'P 1'
#
loop_
_entity.id
_entity.type
_entity.pdbx_description
1 polymer ?
#
loop_
_entity_poly.entity_id
_entity_poly.type
_entity_poly.pdbx_seq_one_letter_code
_entity_poly.pdbx_strand_id
1 'polypeptide(L)'
;MKALGYKPKRTIRAVMFMNEENGLRGGVKYADLAKQNKENHIAAIESDNGGFTPRGFGIVGKPAQRAKALQWKELLTPYGLAEIGPGGGGADIGPLAQTGTVLFGFKPDSQRYFDVHHASNDNFENVNKRELDLGAASMAAMIYLLDKYGI
;
A
#
# COMPACT_ATOMS: atom_id res chain seq x y z
N MET A 1 14.83 -2.13 -3.17
CA MET A 1 15.37 -3.01 -2.11
C MET A 1 16.43 -3.97 -2.65
N LYS A 2 16.14 -4.85 -3.62
CA LYS A 2 17.15 -5.79 -4.19
C LYS A 2 18.39 -5.06 -4.73
N ALA A 3 18.22 -4.00 -5.51
CA ALA A 3 19.33 -3.18 -6.03
C ALA A 3 20.22 -2.55 -4.95
N LEU A 4 19.71 -2.40 -3.72
CA LEU A 4 20.44 -1.90 -2.56
C LEU A 4 21.06 -3.04 -1.73
N GLY A 5 21.02 -4.27 -2.20
CA GLY A 5 21.53 -5.44 -1.47
C GLY A 5 20.73 -5.79 -0.21
N TYR A 6 19.55 -5.21 0.00
CA TYR A 6 18.73 -5.49 1.18
C TYR A 6 18.16 -6.91 1.11
N LYS A 7 18.38 -7.66 2.18
CA LYS A 7 17.84 -9.01 2.36
C LYS A 7 16.72 -8.95 3.40
N PRO A 8 15.45 -9.04 2.98
CA PRO A 8 14.35 -8.99 3.91
C PRO A 8 14.33 -10.23 4.82
N LYS A 9 13.88 -10.04 6.05
CA LYS A 9 13.67 -11.11 7.05
C LYS A 9 12.37 -11.88 6.79
N ARG A 10 11.44 -11.26 6.06
CA ARG A 10 10.11 -11.78 5.74
C ARG A 10 9.93 -11.91 4.23
N THR A 11 9.04 -12.79 3.83
CA THR A 11 8.63 -12.86 2.42
C THR A 11 7.93 -11.58 2.04
N ILE A 12 8.37 -10.96 0.95
CA ILE A 12 7.70 -9.84 0.29
C ILE A 12 7.06 -10.40 -0.96
N ARG A 13 5.75 -10.23 -1.09
CA ARG A 13 4.95 -10.71 -2.22
C ARG A 13 4.37 -9.51 -2.96
N ALA A 14 4.63 -9.40 -4.26
CA ALA A 14 3.91 -8.49 -5.14
C ALA A 14 2.70 -9.24 -5.71
N VAL A 15 1.52 -8.64 -5.61
CA VAL A 15 0.26 -9.25 -6.07
C VAL A 15 -0.42 -8.25 -7.00
N MET A 16 -0.76 -8.71 -8.20
CA MET A 16 -1.58 -7.98 -9.15
C MET A 16 -3.01 -8.52 -9.05
N PHE A 17 -3.86 -7.78 -8.35
CA PHE A 17 -5.25 -8.16 -8.18
C PHE A 17 -6.04 -7.99 -9.49
N MET A 18 -7.07 -8.78 -9.65
CA MET A 18 -7.96 -8.74 -10.80
C MET A 18 -9.41 -8.65 -10.35
N ASN A 19 -10.25 -8.05 -11.17
CA ASN A 19 -11.69 -7.97 -10.95
C ASN A 19 -12.10 -7.16 -9.71
N GLU A 20 -11.35 -6.12 -9.37
CA GLU A 20 -11.74 -5.22 -8.28
C GLU A 20 -13.09 -4.58 -8.61
N GLU A 21 -13.21 -3.92 -9.76
CA GLU A 21 -14.40 -3.22 -10.28
C GLU A 21 -15.65 -4.10 -10.41
N ASN A 22 -15.47 -5.41 -10.46
CA ASN A 22 -16.57 -6.39 -10.59
C ASN A 22 -16.82 -7.17 -9.27
N GLY A 23 -16.58 -6.54 -8.13
CA GLY A 23 -16.88 -7.07 -6.80
C GLY A 23 -15.71 -7.68 -6.07
N LEU A 24 -14.51 -7.11 -6.18
CA LEU A 24 -13.31 -7.47 -5.41
C LEU A 24 -12.90 -8.94 -5.51
N ARG A 25 -13.21 -9.61 -6.62
CA ARG A 25 -13.11 -11.08 -6.70
C ARG A 25 -11.69 -11.59 -6.48
N GLY A 26 -10.67 -10.88 -6.98
CA GLY A 26 -9.27 -11.22 -6.77
C GLY A 26 -8.86 -11.10 -5.32
N GLY A 27 -9.17 -9.97 -4.68
CA GLY A 27 -8.87 -9.71 -3.27
C GLY A 27 -9.56 -10.69 -2.32
N VAL A 28 -10.85 -10.94 -2.52
CA VAL A 28 -11.62 -11.92 -1.74
C VAL A 28 -11.01 -13.32 -1.88
N LYS A 29 -10.78 -13.77 -3.12
CA LYS A 29 -10.19 -15.10 -3.36
C LYS A 29 -8.81 -15.27 -2.76
N TYR A 30 -7.99 -14.21 -2.83
CA TYR A 30 -6.66 -14.21 -2.21
C TYR A 30 -6.75 -14.37 -0.70
N ALA A 31 -7.62 -13.59 -0.04
CA ALA A 31 -7.80 -13.66 1.41
C ALA A 31 -8.35 -15.02 1.87
N ASP A 32 -9.29 -15.61 1.11
CA ASP A 32 -9.82 -16.96 1.38
C ASP A 32 -8.72 -18.02 1.31
N LEU A 33 -7.89 -17.99 0.27
CA LEU A 33 -6.77 -18.93 0.11
C LEU A 33 -5.71 -18.73 1.20
N ALA A 34 -5.39 -17.49 1.54
CA ALA A 34 -4.47 -17.18 2.64
C ALA A 34 -4.97 -17.78 3.96
N LYS A 35 -6.27 -17.64 4.25
CA LYS A 35 -6.90 -18.23 5.42
C LYS A 35 -6.87 -19.76 5.40
N GLN A 36 -7.22 -20.38 4.26
CA GLN A 36 -7.20 -21.84 4.10
C GLN A 36 -5.78 -22.40 4.29
N ASN A 37 -4.78 -21.72 3.75
CA ASN A 37 -3.38 -22.10 3.84
C ASN A 37 -2.73 -21.70 5.17
N LYS A 38 -3.49 -21.04 6.07
CA LYS A 38 -2.98 -20.51 7.34
C LYS A 38 -1.78 -19.57 7.16
N GLU A 39 -1.77 -18.80 6.07
CA GLU A 39 -0.74 -17.80 5.82
C GLU A 39 -0.87 -16.64 6.81
N ASN A 40 0.26 -16.19 7.36
CA ASN A 40 0.31 -15.07 8.29
C ASN A 40 0.84 -13.82 7.57
N HIS A 41 -0.06 -12.98 7.09
CA HIS A 41 0.28 -11.68 6.54
C HIS A 41 0.37 -10.66 7.68
N ILE A 42 1.55 -10.14 7.97
CA ILE A 42 1.72 -9.13 9.02
C ILE A 42 1.21 -7.76 8.58
N ALA A 43 1.37 -7.44 7.31
CA ALA A 43 0.90 -6.22 6.70
C ALA A 43 0.62 -6.42 5.21
N ALA A 44 -0.25 -5.60 4.65
CA ALA A 44 -0.49 -5.46 3.22
C ALA A 44 -0.47 -3.98 2.85
N ILE A 45 0.07 -3.65 1.68
CA ILE A 45 0.13 -2.28 1.15
C ILE A 45 -0.53 -2.31 -0.22
N GLU A 46 -1.47 -1.40 -0.46
CA GLU A 46 -2.12 -1.22 -1.75
C GLU A 46 -1.82 0.15 -2.34
N SER A 47 -1.61 0.20 -3.64
CA SER A 47 -1.50 1.42 -4.44
C SER A 47 -2.53 1.34 -5.56
N ASP A 48 -3.59 2.12 -5.45
CA ASP A 48 -4.77 2.08 -6.31
C ASP A 48 -5.18 3.46 -6.85
N ASN A 49 -4.68 4.54 -6.29
CA ASN A 49 -5.11 5.89 -6.62
C ASN A 49 -4.19 6.62 -7.63
N GLY A 50 -3.63 5.89 -8.58
CA GLY A 50 -2.80 6.44 -9.65
C GLY A 50 -1.35 6.68 -9.26
N GLY A 51 -0.55 7.08 -10.27
CA GLY A 51 0.90 7.28 -10.16
C GLY A 51 1.29 8.72 -9.88
N PHE A 52 0.57 9.44 -9.03
CA PHE A 52 0.82 10.85 -8.70
C PHE A 52 1.83 11.01 -7.55
N THR A 53 2.23 12.26 -7.28
CA THR A 53 3.20 12.58 -6.23
C THR A 53 2.81 11.96 -4.88
N PRO A 54 3.70 11.21 -4.21
CA PRO A 54 3.41 10.59 -2.91
C PRO A 54 3.08 11.62 -1.83
N ARG A 55 2.07 11.33 -0.99
CA ARG A 55 1.72 12.15 0.17
C ARG A 55 1.79 11.37 1.48
N GLY A 56 1.58 10.05 1.46
CA GLY A 56 1.64 9.26 2.69
C GLY A 56 0.94 7.92 2.61
N PHE A 57 0.39 7.50 3.75
CA PHE A 57 -0.30 6.21 3.90
C PHE A 57 -1.49 6.34 4.85
N GLY A 58 -2.61 5.74 4.46
CA GLY A 58 -3.69 5.40 5.37
C GLY A 58 -3.41 4.08 6.10
N ILE A 59 -3.84 3.94 7.36
CA ILE A 59 -3.55 2.75 8.16
C ILE A 59 -4.83 2.20 8.76
N VAL A 60 -5.11 0.94 8.50
CA VAL A 60 -6.18 0.16 9.15
C VAL A 60 -5.56 -0.98 9.94
N GLY A 61 -5.85 -1.03 11.24
CA GLY A 61 -5.31 -2.03 12.16
C GLY A 61 -5.74 -1.74 13.59
N LYS A 62 -5.27 -2.52 14.53
CA LYS A 62 -5.53 -2.33 15.98
C LYS A 62 -4.89 -1.01 16.47
N PRO A 63 -5.39 -0.38 17.53
CA PRO A 63 -4.83 0.87 18.05
C PRO A 63 -3.32 0.84 18.27
N ALA A 64 -2.78 -0.23 18.85
CA ALA A 64 -1.36 -0.40 19.11
C ALA A 64 -0.53 -0.45 17.81
N GLN A 65 -1.04 -1.14 16.78
CA GLN A 65 -0.39 -1.24 15.47
C GLN A 65 -0.36 0.13 14.78
N ARG A 66 -1.50 0.85 14.80
CA ARG A 66 -1.54 2.21 14.26
C ARG A 66 -0.59 3.16 14.98
N ALA A 67 -0.56 3.10 16.32
CA ALA A 67 0.35 3.92 17.12
C ALA A 67 1.81 3.64 16.78
N LYS A 68 2.18 2.37 16.57
CA LYS A 68 3.53 1.99 16.15
C LYS A 68 3.88 2.54 14.77
N ALA A 69 2.99 2.40 13.79
CA ALA A 69 3.23 2.91 12.45
C ALA A 69 3.34 4.46 12.42
N LEU A 70 2.56 5.15 13.26
CA LEU A 70 2.61 6.61 13.37
C LEU A 70 3.97 7.13 13.86
N GLN A 71 4.73 6.34 14.62
CA GLN A 71 6.09 6.73 15.03
C GLN A 71 7.05 6.87 13.84
N TRP A 72 6.76 6.25 12.71
CA TRP A 72 7.57 6.36 11.50
C TRP A 72 7.31 7.63 10.69
N LYS A 73 6.28 8.40 11.07
CA LYS A 73 5.90 9.64 10.35
C LYS A 73 7.09 10.61 10.27
N GLU A 74 7.79 10.83 11.36
CA GLU A 74 8.94 11.75 11.40
C GLU A 74 10.08 11.31 10.46
N LEU A 75 10.27 10.00 10.30
CA LEU A 75 11.26 9.44 9.37
C LEU A 75 10.87 9.64 7.90
N LEU A 76 9.58 9.68 7.61
CA LEU A 76 9.03 9.72 6.26
C LEU A 76 8.68 11.13 5.78
N THR A 77 8.37 12.03 6.69
CA THR A 77 8.01 13.43 6.40
C THR A 77 9.04 14.18 5.53
N PRO A 78 10.36 14.06 5.75
CA PRO A 78 11.36 14.72 4.90
C PRO A 78 11.34 14.28 3.43
N TYR A 79 10.70 13.14 3.15
CA TYR A 79 10.54 12.58 1.79
C TYR A 79 9.15 12.90 1.19
N GLY A 80 8.42 13.86 1.76
CA GLY A 80 7.09 14.26 1.28
C GLY A 80 5.93 13.41 1.79
N LEU A 81 6.18 12.42 2.64
CA LEU A 81 5.18 11.49 3.17
C LEU A 81 4.64 11.97 4.53
N ALA A 82 4.03 13.15 4.54
CA ALA A 82 3.53 13.77 5.76
C ALA A 82 2.11 13.32 6.17
N GLU A 83 1.35 12.75 5.23
CA GLU A 83 -0.04 12.32 5.43
C GLU A 83 -0.13 10.87 5.91
N ILE A 84 0.39 10.59 7.08
CA ILE A 84 0.30 9.25 7.69
C ILE A 84 -0.74 9.30 8.80
N GLY A 85 -1.78 8.48 8.68
CA GLY A 85 -2.88 8.51 9.63
C GLY A 85 -3.86 7.34 9.49
N PRO A 86 -4.90 7.30 10.33
CA PRO A 86 -5.89 6.22 10.31
C PRO A 86 -6.75 6.23 9.04
N GLY A 87 -7.26 5.05 8.65
CA GLY A 87 -8.18 4.85 7.52
C GLY A 87 -7.48 4.60 6.19
N GLY A 88 -8.27 4.29 5.14
CA GLY A 88 -7.78 4.14 3.78
C GLY A 88 -6.81 2.97 3.58
N GLY A 89 -7.22 1.75 3.92
CA GLY A 89 -6.37 0.57 3.79
C GLY A 89 -6.22 0.04 2.37
N GLY A 90 -7.21 0.29 1.49
CA GLY A 90 -7.28 -0.26 0.14
C GLY A 90 -8.43 -1.26 -0.03
N ALA A 91 -8.95 -1.37 -1.24
CA ALA A 91 -10.10 -2.21 -1.57
C ALA A 91 -9.71 -3.69 -1.69
N ASP A 92 -8.69 -3.99 -2.49
CA ASP A 92 -8.26 -5.36 -2.76
C ASP A 92 -7.66 -6.07 -1.54
N ILE A 93 -6.91 -5.33 -0.72
CA ILE A 93 -6.35 -5.87 0.53
C ILE A 93 -7.35 -5.86 1.70
N GLY A 94 -8.48 -5.15 1.55
CA GLY A 94 -9.52 -5.03 2.57
C GLY A 94 -9.93 -6.36 3.22
N PRO A 95 -10.19 -7.42 2.45
CA PRO A 95 -10.55 -8.74 2.99
C PRO A 95 -9.52 -9.35 3.95
N LEU A 96 -8.24 -9.00 3.85
CA LEU A 96 -7.18 -9.46 4.75
C LEU A 96 -7.29 -8.89 6.17
N ALA A 97 -8.05 -7.81 6.39
CA ALA A 97 -8.27 -7.27 7.74
C ALA A 97 -8.82 -8.30 8.71
N GLN A 98 -9.64 -9.25 8.22
CA GLN A 98 -10.24 -10.31 9.01
C GLN A 98 -9.22 -11.29 9.61
N THR A 99 -8.02 -11.37 9.05
CA THR A 99 -6.92 -12.21 9.53
C THR A 99 -6.01 -11.50 10.54
N GLY A 100 -6.30 -10.23 10.84
CA GLY A 100 -5.47 -9.39 11.71
C GLY A 100 -4.31 -8.70 10.99
N THR A 101 -4.25 -8.79 9.66
CA THR A 101 -3.29 -8.09 8.82
C THR A 101 -3.47 -6.58 8.96
N VAL A 102 -2.38 -5.84 9.14
CA VAL A 102 -2.42 -4.37 9.11
C VAL A 102 -2.43 -3.91 7.66
N LEU A 103 -3.37 -3.04 7.31
CA LEU A 103 -3.52 -2.56 5.94
C LEU A 103 -2.97 -1.13 5.82
N PHE A 104 -2.24 -0.90 4.74
CA PHE A 104 -1.71 0.40 4.37
C PHE A 104 -2.21 0.77 2.98
N GLY A 105 -2.99 1.82 2.87
CA GLY A 105 -3.34 2.42 1.58
C GLY A 105 -2.32 3.50 1.23
N PHE A 106 -1.61 3.35 0.13
CA PHE A 106 -0.74 4.39 -0.39
C PHE A 106 -1.57 5.61 -0.82
N LYS A 107 -1.16 6.80 -0.40
CA LYS A 107 -1.83 8.06 -0.72
C LYS A 107 -0.95 8.88 -1.67
N PRO A 108 -1.25 8.90 -2.96
CA PRO A 108 -0.72 9.91 -3.86
C PRO A 108 -1.50 11.23 -3.73
N ASP A 109 -1.03 12.28 -4.37
CA ASP A 109 -1.75 13.53 -4.52
C ASP A 109 -3.05 13.32 -5.30
N SER A 110 -4.17 13.71 -4.73
CA SER A 110 -5.48 13.45 -5.30
C SER A 110 -6.00 14.55 -6.24
N GLN A 111 -5.27 15.66 -6.42
CA GLN A 111 -5.77 16.80 -7.18
C GLN A 111 -6.13 16.46 -8.63
N ARG A 112 -5.33 15.58 -9.26
CA ARG A 112 -5.52 15.17 -10.67
C ARG A 112 -6.23 13.82 -10.82
N TYR A 113 -6.62 13.18 -9.71
CA TYR A 113 -7.19 11.85 -9.73
C TYR A 113 -8.42 11.76 -10.64
N PHE A 114 -9.38 12.67 -10.45
CA PHE A 114 -10.61 12.68 -11.23
C PHE A 114 -10.47 13.27 -12.65
N ASP A 115 -9.29 13.77 -13.01
CA ASP A 115 -9.03 14.18 -14.40
C ASP A 115 -8.89 12.97 -15.33
N VAL A 116 -8.54 11.81 -14.77
CA VAL A 116 -8.29 10.57 -15.52
C VAL A 116 -9.10 9.39 -15.04
N HIS A 117 -9.50 9.35 -13.76
CA HIS A 117 -10.20 8.22 -13.15
C HIS A 117 -11.44 7.80 -13.94
N HIS A 118 -11.47 6.53 -14.41
CA HIS A 118 -12.54 5.95 -15.24
C HIS A 118 -12.83 6.74 -16.54
N ALA A 119 -11.87 7.47 -17.05
CA ALA A 119 -12.00 8.29 -18.25
C ALA A 119 -11.18 7.71 -19.43
N SER A 120 -11.54 8.08 -20.65
CA SER A 120 -10.86 7.61 -21.87
C SER A 120 -9.41 8.05 -21.99
N ASN A 121 -9.02 9.08 -21.25
CA ASN A 121 -7.65 9.59 -21.16
C ASN A 121 -6.84 8.96 -20.02
N ASP A 122 -7.39 7.97 -19.30
CA ASP A 122 -6.61 7.19 -18.33
C ASP A 122 -5.74 6.16 -19.08
N ASN A 123 -4.64 6.67 -19.58
CA ASN A 123 -3.69 5.94 -20.39
C ASN A 123 -2.25 6.16 -19.90
N PHE A 124 -1.33 5.35 -20.39
CA PHE A 124 0.07 5.36 -19.92
C PHE A 124 0.78 6.70 -20.17
N GLU A 125 0.41 7.44 -21.20
CA GLU A 125 0.98 8.74 -21.56
C GLU A 125 0.73 9.81 -20.48
N ASN A 126 -0.32 9.65 -19.68
CA ASN A 126 -0.65 10.52 -18.55
C ASN A 126 0.11 10.16 -17.26
N VAL A 127 0.86 9.07 -17.24
CA VAL A 127 1.67 8.68 -16.08
C VAL A 127 2.99 9.42 -16.07
N ASN A 128 3.22 10.22 -15.03
CA ASN A 128 4.51 10.85 -14.83
C ASN A 128 5.51 9.85 -14.24
N LYS A 129 6.55 9.50 -15.01
CA LYS A 129 7.57 8.53 -14.59
C LYS A 129 8.21 8.86 -13.24
N ARG A 130 8.53 10.14 -12.99
CA ARG A 130 9.18 10.55 -11.74
C ARG A 130 8.26 10.36 -10.54
N GLU A 131 6.98 10.73 -10.68
CA GLU A 131 6.00 10.57 -9.61
C GLU A 131 5.77 9.08 -9.29
N LEU A 132 5.68 8.24 -10.34
CA LEU A 132 5.56 6.78 -10.18
C LEU A 132 6.79 6.18 -9.48
N ASP A 133 8.00 6.58 -9.88
CA ASP A 133 9.25 6.13 -9.24
C ASP A 133 9.31 6.56 -7.75
N LEU A 134 8.84 7.77 -7.42
CA LEU A 134 8.74 8.24 -6.05
C LEU A 134 7.71 7.43 -5.23
N GLY A 135 6.58 7.07 -5.85
CA GLY A 135 5.59 6.17 -5.25
C GLY A 135 6.20 4.81 -4.93
N ALA A 136 6.91 4.21 -5.87
CA ALA A 136 7.60 2.94 -5.67
C ALA A 136 8.65 3.01 -4.55
N ALA A 137 9.40 4.11 -4.48
CA ALA A 137 10.39 4.35 -3.40
C ALA A 137 9.68 4.50 -2.04
N SER A 138 8.54 5.18 -1.99
CA SER A 138 7.73 5.36 -0.78
C SER A 138 7.21 4.02 -0.24
N MET A 139 6.68 3.17 -1.13
CA MET A 139 6.25 1.81 -0.77
C MET A 139 7.42 0.97 -0.29
N ALA A 140 8.57 1.05 -0.96
CA ALA A 140 9.78 0.32 -0.54
C ALA A 140 10.28 0.78 0.83
N ALA A 141 10.19 2.07 1.17
CA ALA A 141 10.54 2.59 2.48
C ALA A 141 9.59 2.04 3.56
N MET A 142 8.28 2.04 3.31
CA MET A 142 7.31 1.45 4.25
C MET A 142 7.54 -0.05 4.45
N ILE A 143 7.77 -0.81 3.37
CA ILE A 143 8.11 -2.24 3.44
C ILE A 143 9.37 -2.46 4.27
N TYR A 144 10.39 -1.63 4.09
CA TYR A 144 11.62 -1.71 4.88
C TYR A 144 11.35 -1.52 6.38
N LEU A 145 10.54 -0.53 6.75
CA LEU A 145 10.18 -0.27 8.15
C LEU A 145 9.40 -1.44 8.75
N LEU A 146 8.43 -1.97 8.01
CA LEU A 146 7.66 -3.15 8.40
C LEU A 146 8.54 -4.40 8.59
N ASP A 147 9.47 -4.64 7.68
CA ASP A 147 10.37 -5.80 7.75
C ASP A 147 11.37 -5.66 8.90
N LYS A 148 11.93 -4.47 9.09
CA LYS A 148 12.96 -4.22 10.12
C LYS A 148 12.41 -4.19 11.53
N TYR A 149 11.27 -3.52 11.72
CA TYR A 149 10.74 -3.21 13.07
C TYR A 149 9.47 -3.99 13.40
N GLY A 150 8.81 -4.60 12.43
CA GLY A 150 7.51 -5.26 12.59
C GLY A 150 6.37 -4.26 12.83
N ILE A 151 5.15 -4.76 13.06
CA ILE A 151 3.96 -3.94 13.31
C ILE A 151 3.09 -4.60 14.37
#